data_0593757c493ffb009d12cfcf9609de18
#
_entry.id   0593757c493ffb009d12cfcf9609de18
#
_cell.length_a   1.000
_cell.length_b   1.000
_cell.length_c   1.000
_cell.angle_alpha   90.00
_cell.angle_beta   90.00
_cell.angle_gamma   90.00
#
_symmetry.space_group_name_H-M   'P 1'
#
loop_
_entity.id
_entity.type
_entity.pdbx_description
1 polymer ?
#
loop_
_entity_poly.entity_id
_entity_poly.type
_entity_poly.pdbx_seq_one_letter_code
_entity_poly.pdbx_strand_id
1 'polypeptide(L)'
;HLPTRRQRQMCIRDSVGADYVGMKPTMAVAEGDTVAKGQAIFTDKKCEGVVYTAPASGRVTAINRGARRVFQSLVIEVDDGVEARNWGGSSAADAAALSADDIKDRLIDSGEWTAIRVRPFNKVADPAASPSGLFITAIDTRPHAVNPEIVIAEQREAVELGQALLANMVDCTVYVCVAPGSNAPVASHAQVQSAAFDGPHPAGLAGTHVH
;
A
#
# COMPACT_ATOMS: atom_id res chain seq x y z
N HIS A 1 -0.76 -31.86 25.57
CA HIS A 1 -0.64 -30.42 25.30
C HIS A 1 -1.16 -30.16 23.90
N LEU A 2 -2.39 -29.69 23.76
CA LEU A 2 -2.96 -29.22 22.52
C LEU A 2 -2.34 -27.82 22.25
N PRO A 3 -1.70 -27.57 21.10
CA PRO A 3 -1.35 -26.22 20.71
C PRO A 3 -2.67 -25.46 20.56
N THR A 4 -2.81 -24.39 21.32
CA THR A 4 -4.03 -23.60 21.34
C THR A 4 -4.34 -23.07 19.94
N ARG A 5 -5.61 -23.10 19.53
CA ARG A 5 -6.11 -22.56 18.24
C ARG A 5 -5.60 -21.15 17.93
N ARG A 6 -5.23 -20.36 18.93
CA ARG A 6 -4.64 -19.02 18.77
C ARG A 6 -3.29 -18.99 18.06
N GLN A 7 -2.41 -19.98 18.27
CA GLN A 7 -1.11 -20.04 17.58
C GLN A 7 -1.28 -20.36 16.08
N ARG A 8 -2.26 -21.19 15.70
CA ARG A 8 -2.53 -21.47 14.28
C ARG A 8 -3.09 -20.26 13.52
N GLN A 9 -3.87 -19.39 14.16
CA GLN A 9 -4.41 -18.18 13.52
C GLN A 9 -3.33 -17.11 13.23
N MET A 10 -2.24 -17.10 14.00
CA MET A 10 -1.12 -16.18 13.74
C MET A 10 -0.24 -16.60 12.57
N CYS A 11 -0.32 -17.83 12.13
CA CYS A 11 0.46 -18.40 11.01
C CYS A 11 -0.26 -18.36 9.66
N ILE A 12 -1.34 -17.61 9.52
CA ILE A 12 -2.10 -17.47 8.27
C ILE A 12 -2.15 -15.98 7.90
N ARG A 13 -1.87 -15.71 6.62
CA ARG A 13 -2.08 -14.41 5.98
C ARG A 13 -2.87 -14.62 4.71
N ASP A 14 -3.75 -13.69 4.40
CA ASP A 14 -4.56 -13.75 3.19
C ASP A 14 -4.57 -12.41 2.43
N SER A 15 -4.72 -12.52 1.12
CA SER A 15 -4.99 -11.39 0.24
C SER A 15 -6.43 -11.48 -0.21
N VAL A 16 -7.25 -10.48 0.13
CA VAL A 16 -8.69 -10.48 -0.09
C VAL A 16 -9.03 -9.71 -1.37
N GLY A 17 -9.73 -10.38 -2.29
CA GLY A 17 -10.09 -9.78 -3.59
C GLY A 17 -11.02 -8.57 -3.48
N ALA A 18 -11.85 -8.50 -2.43
CA ALA A 18 -12.77 -7.39 -2.20
C ALA A 18 -12.06 -6.06 -1.85
N ASP A 19 -10.82 -6.12 -1.37
CA ASP A 19 -10.02 -4.92 -1.03
C ASP A 19 -9.59 -4.13 -2.29
N TYR A 20 -9.69 -4.77 -3.47
CA TYR A 20 -9.25 -4.20 -4.74
C TYR A 20 -10.41 -4.05 -5.71
N VAL A 21 -11.05 -2.88 -5.69
CA VAL A 21 -12.27 -2.59 -6.47
C VAL A 21 -12.04 -2.78 -7.97
N GLY A 22 -12.79 -3.72 -8.55
CA GLY A 22 -12.80 -3.97 -9.99
C GLY A 22 -11.62 -4.77 -10.53
N MET A 23 -10.69 -5.22 -9.68
CA MET A 23 -9.55 -6.05 -10.06
C MET A 23 -9.98 -7.35 -10.73
N LYS A 24 -9.20 -7.78 -11.75
CA LYS A 24 -9.34 -9.08 -12.40
C LYS A 24 -8.00 -9.81 -12.40
N PRO A 25 -7.74 -10.68 -11.39
CA PRO A 25 -6.41 -11.25 -11.19
C PRO A 25 -6.04 -12.28 -12.26
N THR A 26 -4.77 -12.23 -12.65
CA THR A 26 -4.04 -13.32 -13.30
C THR A 26 -3.09 -13.89 -12.29
N MET A 27 -3.35 -15.12 -11.83
CA MET A 27 -2.53 -15.77 -10.82
C MET A 27 -1.14 -16.09 -11.39
N ALA A 28 -0.10 -15.76 -10.62
CA ALA A 28 1.28 -16.13 -10.88
C ALA A 28 1.71 -17.35 -10.06
N VAL A 29 0.87 -17.80 -9.13
CA VAL A 29 1.12 -18.93 -8.22
C VAL A 29 -0.08 -19.88 -8.19
N ALA A 30 0.16 -21.12 -7.75
CA ALA A 30 -0.84 -22.16 -7.56
C ALA A 30 -0.91 -22.61 -6.09
N GLU A 31 -1.97 -23.34 -5.74
CA GLU A 31 -2.05 -24.01 -4.43
C GLU A 31 -0.91 -25.02 -4.29
N GLY A 32 -0.25 -24.99 -3.16
CA GLY A 32 0.93 -25.80 -2.86
C GLY A 32 2.26 -25.10 -3.08
N ASP A 33 2.31 -24.01 -3.81
CA ASP A 33 3.55 -23.25 -4.05
C ASP A 33 4.08 -22.61 -2.76
N THR A 34 5.41 -22.57 -2.66
CA THR A 34 6.10 -21.78 -1.62
C THR A 34 6.38 -20.39 -2.18
N VAL A 35 6.05 -19.36 -1.41
CA VAL A 35 6.23 -17.96 -1.78
C VAL A 35 7.05 -17.22 -0.73
N ALA A 36 7.88 -16.29 -1.18
CA ALA A 36 8.58 -15.36 -0.30
C ALA A 36 7.73 -14.10 -0.08
N LYS A 37 7.79 -13.49 1.10
CA LYS A 37 7.20 -12.17 1.34
C LYS A 37 7.74 -11.17 0.29
N GLY A 38 6.84 -10.42 -0.35
CA GLY A 38 7.19 -9.51 -1.45
C GLY A 38 7.28 -10.17 -2.83
N GLN A 39 7.14 -11.50 -2.95
CA GLN A 39 7.06 -12.17 -4.24
C GLN A 39 5.71 -11.91 -4.91
N ALA A 40 5.71 -11.70 -6.23
CA ALA A 40 4.48 -11.53 -7.00
C ALA A 40 3.59 -12.77 -6.92
N ILE A 41 2.32 -12.58 -6.56
CA ILE A 41 1.32 -13.67 -6.45
C ILE A 41 0.22 -13.56 -7.51
N PHE A 42 -0.10 -12.37 -7.97
CA PHE A 42 -0.98 -12.14 -9.12
C PHE A 42 -0.79 -10.71 -9.67
N THR A 43 -1.28 -10.51 -10.89
CA THR A 43 -1.34 -9.21 -11.57
C THR A 43 -2.79 -8.88 -11.92
N ASP A 44 -3.09 -7.61 -12.22
CA ASP A 44 -4.43 -7.19 -12.64
C ASP A 44 -4.50 -7.08 -14.17
N LYS A 45 -5.42 -7.82 -14.81
CA LYS A 45 -5.68 -7.72 -16.25
C LYS A 45 -6.23 -6.37 -16.70
N LYS A 46 -6.80 -5.58 -15.79
CA LYS A 46 -7.42 -4.29 -16.09
C LYS A 46 -6.52 -3.10 -15.82
N CYS A 47 -5.44 -3.32 -15.10
CA CYS A 47 -4.44 -2.32 -14.76
C CYS A 47 -3.07 -2.92 -15.09
N GLU A 48 -2.63 -2.75 -16.32
CA GLU A 48 -1.40 -3.34 -16.82
C GLU A 48 -0.19 -2.84 -16.02
N GLY A 49 0.73 -3.74 -15.73
CA GLY A 49 1.94 -3.46 -14.93
C GLY A 49 1.74 -3.58 -13.43
N VAL A 50 0.53 -3.50 -12.88
CA VAL A 50 0.31 -3.61 -11.43
C VAL A 50 0.51 -5.03 -10.93
N VAL A 51 1.40 -5.17 -9.93
CA VAL A 51 1.76 -6.43 -9.29
C VAL A 51 1.24 -6.44 -7.86
N TYR A 52 0.71 -7.59 -7.45
CA TYR A 52 0.28 -7.85 -6.08
C TYR A 52 1.22 -8.88 -5.46
N THR A 53 1.78 -8.55 -4.31
CA THR A 53 2.83 -9.34 -3.69
C THR A 53 2.35 -10.10 -2.45
N ALA A 54 3.05 -11.16 -2.09
CA ALA A 54 2.77 -11.97 -0.91
C ALA A 54 3.01 -11.15 0.37
N PRO A 55 2.02 -11.06 1.29
CA PRO A 55 2.15 -10.32 2.54
C PRO A 55 3.04 -11.03 3.58
N ALA A 56 3.32 -12.30 3.37
CA ALA A 56 4.20 -13.11 4.21
C ALA A 56 4.87 -14.21 3.38
N SER A 57 5.99 -14.72 3.88
CA SER A 57 6.62 -15.93 3.37
C SER A 57 5.87 -17.16 3.85
N GLY A 58 5.78 -18.20 3.01
CA GLY A 58 5.12 -19.44 3.38
C GLY A 58 4.57 -20.20 2.19
N ARG A 59 3.61 -21.09 2.45
CA ARG A 59 2.99 -21.94 1.45
C ARG A 59 1.57 -21.50 1.13
N VAL A 60 1.24 -21.39 -0.15
CA VAL A 60 -0.12 -21.13 -0.62
C VAL A 60 -0.99 -22.36 -0.33
N THR A 61 -1.94 -22.23 0.59
CA THR A 61 -2.81 -23.34 1.01
C THR A 61 -4.16 -23.34 0.34
N ALA A 62 -4.63 -22.17 -0.13
CA ALA A 62 -5.90 -22.08 -0.85
C ALA A 62 -5.96 -20.85 -1.75
N ILE A 63 -6.63 -21.00 -2.92
CA ILE A 63 -7.02 -19.89 -3.80
C ILE A 63 -8.54 -19.96 -3.96
N ASN A 64 -9.24 -19.20 -3.11
CA ASN A 64 -10.70 -19.24 -3.03
C ASN A 64 -11.34 -18.42 -4.16
N ARG A 65 -12.34 -19.02 -4.79
CA ARG A 65 -13.12 -18.40 -5.87
C ARG A 65 -14.61 -18.55 -5.58
N GLY A 66 -15.35 -17.47 -5.71
CA GLY A 66 -16.80 -17.44 -5.55
C GLY A 66 -17.56 -17.71 -6.85
N ALA A 67 -18.83 -17.32 -6.85
CA ALA A 67 -19.70 -17.43 -8.02
C ALA A 67 -19.03 -16.80 -9.25
N ARG A 68 -19.23 -17.40 -10.43
CA ARG A 68 -18.61 -16.97 -11.70
C ARG A 68 -17.08 -16.91 -11.65
N ARG A 69 -16.44 -17.67 -10.75
CA ARG A 69 -14.99 -17.73 -10.56
C ARG A 69 -14.37 -16.40 -10.11
N VAL A 70 -15.15 -15.52 -9.47
CA VAL A 70 -14.63 -14.26 -8.89
C VAL A 70 -13.62 -14.60 -7.81
N PHE A 71 -12.44 -13.99 -7.84
CA PHE A 71 -11.41 -14.14 -6.83
C PHE A 71 -11.91 -13.62 -5.48
N GLN A 72 -11.84 -14.45 -4.45
CA GLN A 72 -12.23 -14.12 -3.08
C GLN A 72 -11.00 -13.89 -2.21
N SER A 73 -10.11 -14.87 -2.13
CA SER A 73 -8.88 -14.75 -1.35
C SER A 73 -7.81 -15.75 -1.80
N LEU A 74 -6.56 -15.41 -1.51
CA LEU A 74 -5.41 -16.30 -1.55
C LEU A 74 -4.88 -16.42 -0.12
N VAL A 75 -4.74 -17.65 0.37
CA VAL A 75 -4.35 -17.96 1.74
C VAL A 75 -2.94 -18.51 1.78
N ILE A 76 -2.09 -17.93 2.64
CA ILE A 76 -0.71 -18.35 2.85
C ILE A 76 -0.57 -18.84 4.29
N GLU A 77 -0.14 -20.08 4.46
CA GLU A 77 0.34 -20.60 5.74
C GLU A 77 1.77 -20.10 5.93
N VAL A 78 1.99 -19.28 6.96
CA VAL A 78 3.26 -18.59 7.17
C VAL A 78 4.34 -19.57 7.58
N ASP A 79 5.49 -19.47 6.96
CA ASP A 79 6.72 -20.22 7.29
C ASP A 79 7.89 -19.22 7.41
N ASP A 80 8.35 -19.00 8.64
CA ASP A 80 9.45 -18.09 8.94
C ASP A 80 10.80 -18.61 8.43
N GLY A 81 10.87 -19.87 8.00
CA GLY A 81 12.06 -20.46 7.36
C GLY A 81 12.26 -20.03 5.91
N VAL A 82 11.27 -19.39 5.30
CA VAL A 82 11.37 -18.86 3.92
C VAL A 82 11.77 -17.39 3.97
N GLU A 83 12.94 -17.07 3.44
CA GLU A 83 13.44 -15.69 3.40
C GLU A 83 12.53 -14.78 2.58
N ALA A 84 12.35 -13.54 3.07
CA ALA A 84 11.61 -12.51 2.34
C ALA A 84 12.43 -12.04 1.11
N ARG A 85 11.73 -11.57 0.07
CA ARG A 85 12.39 -10.93 -1.06
C ARG A 85 13.12 -9.67 -0.57
N ASN A 86 14.41 -9.59 -0.87
CA ASN A 86 15.24 -8.44 -0.56
C ASN A 86 15.24 -7.47 -1.76
N TRP A 87 14.83 -6.23 -1.53
CA TRP A 87 14.76 -5.18 -2.56
C TRP A 87 16.05 -4.37 -2.67
N GLY A 88 17.08 -4.74 -1.87
CA GLY A 88 18.27 -3.94 -1.70
C GLY A 88 18.01 -2.67 -0.92
N GLY A 89 18.68 -2.48 0.21
CA GLY A 89 18.63 -1.22 0.94
C GLY A 89 19.36 -0.13 0.15
N SER A 90 18.73 1.03 0.00
CA SER A 90 19.40 2.23 -0.48
C SER A 90 19.56 3.20 0.69
N SER A 91 20.66 3.97 0.72
CA SER A 91 20.74 5.08 1.66
C SER A 91 19.66 6.14 1.33
N ALA A 92 19.32 6.99 2.29
CA ALA A 92 18.37 8.09 2.03
C ALA A 92 18.85 9.01 0.88
N ALA A 93 20.16 9.18 0.75
CA ALA A 93 20.77 9.96 -0.33
C ALA A 93 20.61 9.29 -1.69
N ASP A 94 20.84 7.96 -1.77
CA ASP A 94 20.64 7.20 -3.01
C ASP A 94 19.17 7.17 -3.41
N ALA A 95 18.26 7.03 -2.44
CA ALA A 95 16.83 7.07 -2.68
C ALA A 95 16.38 8.43 -3.23
N ALA A 96 16.89 9.54 -2.66
CA ALA A 96 16.58 10.89 -3.11
C ALA A 96 17.10 11.20 -4.53
N ALA A 97 18.08 10.44 -5.03
CA ALA A 97 18.64 10.58 -6.37
C ALA A 97 17.93 9.73 -7.44
N LEU A 98 16.90 8.95 -7.07
CA LEU A 98 16.15 8.12 -8.02
C LEU A 98 15.36 8.97 -9.02
N SER A 99 15.30 8.51 -10.26
CA SER A 99 14.41 9.09 -11.27
C SER A 99 12.95 8.76 -10.98
N ALA A 100 12.02 9.51 -11.58
CA ALA A 100 10.58 9.25 -11.47
C ALA A 100 10.21 7.82 -11.90
N ASP A 101 10.82 7.34 -12.99
CA ASP A 101 10.59 5.99 -13.52
C ASP A 101 11.14 4.91 -12.57
N ASP A 102 12.35 5.12 -12.00
CA ASP A 102 12.92 4.18 -11.02
C ASP A 102 12.07 4.07 -9.75
N ILE A 103 11.53 5.19 -9.26
CA ILE A 103 10.63 5.22 -8.11
C ILE A 103 9.36 4.43 -8.41
N LYS A 104 8.77 4.67 -9.57
CA LYS A 104 7.55 4.01 -10.05
C LYS A 104 7.76 2.51 -10.18
N ASP A 105 8.84 2.08 -10.83
CA ASP A 105 9.16 0.68 -11.04
C ASP A 105 9.38 -0.04 -9.71
N ARG A 106 10.06 0.59 -8.75
CA ARG A 106 10.25 0.01 -7.41
C ARG A 106 8.93 -0.13 -6.64
N LEU A 107 8.03 0.86 -6.72
CA LEU A 107 6.71 0.79 -6.09
C LEU A 107 5.84 -0.32 -6.71
N ILE A 108 5.90 -0.48 -8.02
CA ILE A 108 5.19 -1.55 -8.74
C ILE A 108 5.75 -2.91 -8.34
N ASP A 109 7.05 -3.07 -8.43
CA ASP A 109 7.76 -4.34 -8.19
C ASP A 109 7.60 -4.82 -6.74
N SER A 110 7.61 -3.89 -5.77
CA SER A 110 7.37 -4.20 -4.36
C SER A 110 5.90 -4.49 -4.03
N GLY A 111 4.96 -4.14 -4.92
CA GLY A 111 3.53 -4.21 -4.68
C GLY A 111 2.95 -3.01 -3.92
N GLU A 112 3.79 -2.08 -3.47
CA GLU A 112 3.37 -0.87 -2.74
C GLU A 112 2.56 0.09 -3.62
N TRP A 113 2.70 0.02 -4.94
CA TRP A 113 1.85 0.75 -5.88
C TRP A 113 0.37 0.55 -5.62
N THR A 114 -0.03 -0.61 -5.12
CA THR A 114 -1.43 -0.94 -4.82
C THR A 114 -2.04 -0.10 -3.70
N ALA A 115 -1.24 0.63 -2.92
CA ALA A 115 -1.70 1.59 -1.93
C ALA A 115 -2.18 2.91 -2.56
N ILE A 116 -1.74 3.23 -3.78
CA ILE A 116 -2.14 4.44 -4.50
C ILE A 116 -3.52 4.21 -5.12
N ARG A 117 -4.51 4.98 -4.67
CA ARG A 117 -5.92 4.82 -5.04
C ARG A 117 -6.46 6.06 -5.74
N VAL A 118 -7.19 5.85 -6.84
CA VAL A 118 -7.85 6.96 -7.55
C VAL A 118 -9.27 7.20 -7.06
N ARG A 119 -9.66 8.45 -6.97
CA ARG A 119 -11.02 8.87 -6.65
C ARG A 119 -11.80 9.18 -7.94
N PRO A 120 -13.14 9.01 -7.95
CA PRO A 120 -14.01 8.63 -6.82
C PRO A 120 -14.13 7.12 -6.58
N PHE A 121 -13.65 6.26 -7.46
CA PHE A 121 -13.97 4.83 -7.46
C PHE A 121 -13.08 3.95 -6.56
N ASN A 122 -12.09 4.52 -5.88
CA ASN A 122 -11.14 3.80 -5.01
C ASN A 122 -10.44 2.61 -5.69
N LYS A 123 -10.19 2.71 -6.99
CA LYS A 123 -9.40 1.72 -7.74
C LYS A 123 -7.92 1.97 -7.55
N VAL A 124 -7.11 0.92 -7.74
CA VAL A 124 -5.66 1.09 -7.84
C VAL A 124 -5.34 2.01 -9.03
N ALA A 125 -4.40 2.92 -8.83
CA ALA A 125 -4.02 3.88 -9.87
C ALA A 125 -3.38 3.16 -11.07
N ASP A 126 -3.75 3.61 -12.28
CA ASP A 126 -3.06 3.17 -13.50
C ASP A 126 -1.65 3.81 -13.52
N PRO A 127 -0.58 3.00 -13.62
CA PRO A 127 0.77 3.52 -13.71
C PRO A 127 1.03 4.48 -14.87
N ALA A 128 0.24 4.41 -15.93
CA ALA A 128 0.33 5.31 -17.08
C ALA A 128 -0.45 6.61 -16.91
N ALA A 129 -1.30 6.74 -15.87
CA ALA A 129 -2.11 7.93 -15.67
C ALA A 129 -1.32 9.08 -15.06
N SER A 130 -1.64 10.31 -15.49
CA SER A 130 -1.11 11.54 -14.89
C SER A 130 -2.16 12.13 -13.93
N PRO A 131 -1.91 12.14 -12.61
CA PRO A 131 -2.83 12.69 -11.64
C PRO A 131 -2.82 14.22 -11.67
N SER A 132 -3.96 14.85 -11.34
CA SER A 132 -4.05 16.31 -11.13
C SER A 132 -3.63 16.74 -9.73
N GLY A 133 -3.54 15.82 -8.79
CA GLY A 133 -3.09 16.01 -7.41
C GLY A 133 -2.93 14.68 -6.70
N LEU A 134 -1.96 14.61 -5.79
CA LEU A 134 -1.73 13.45 -4.92
C LEU A 134 -2.02 13.84 -3.48
N PHE A 135 -2.80 13.04 -2.77
CA PHE A 135 -3.23 13.31 -1.40
C PHE A 135 -2.71 12.22 -0.46
N ILE A 136 -1.90 12.62 0.51
CA ILE A 136 -1.37 11.75 1.57
C ILE A 136 -2.18 12.00 2.82
N THR A 137 -2.97 11.00 3.24
CA THR A 137 -3.86 11.15 4.39
C THR A 137 -3.09 10.86 5.68
N ALA A 138 -2.79 11.90 6.46
CA ALA A 138 -2.16 11.85 7.77
C ALA A 138 -3.15 12.25 8.90
N ILE A 139 -4.44 12.16 8.65
CA ILE A 139 -5.54 12.34 9.60
C ILE A 139 -6.58 11.24 9.40
N ASP A 140 -7.14 10.73 10.49
CA ASP A 140 -8.26 9.79 10.46
C ASP A 140 -9.28 10.15 11.54
N THR A 141 -10.52 10.37 11.11
CA THR A 141 -11.65 10.72 12.01
C THR A 141 -12.64 9.57 12.20
N ARG A 142 -12.31 8.35 11.73
CA ARG A 142 -13.17 7.19 11.93
C ARG A 142 -13.24 6.82 13.41
N PRO A 143 -14.40 6.37 13.91
CA PRO A 143 -14.50 5.87 15.28
C PRO A 143 -13.49 4.74 15.53
N HIS A 144 -12.80 4.82 16.66
CA HIS A 144 -11.75 3.85 17.07
C HIS A 144 -10.52 3.77 16.15
N ALA A 145 -10.32 4.73 15.24
CA ALA A 145 -9.09 4.82 14.48
C ALA A 145 -7.90 5.14 15.40
N VAL A 146 -6.76 4.54 15.12
CA VAL A 146 -5.50 4.92 15.75
C VAL A 146 -5.14 6.33 15.30
N ASN A 147 -4.62 7.17 16.20
CA ASN A 147 -4.10 8.47 15.80
C ASN A 147 -2.89 8.28 14.88
N PRO A 148 -2.95 8.73 13.61
CA PRO A 148 -1.86 8.54 12.65
C PRO A 148 -0.53 9.15 13.12
N GLU A 149 -0.55 10.20 13.90
CA GLU A 149 0.66 10.86 14.40
C GLU A 149 1.54 9.95 15.26
N ILE A 150 0.92 9.01 16.00
CA ILE A 150 1.68 8.06 16.84
C ILE A 150 2.54 7.15 15.94
N VAL A 151 1.95 6.65 14.86
CA VAL A 151 2.66 5.78 13.90
C VAL A 151 3.69 6.56 13.09
N ILE A 152 3.34 7.77 12.65
CA ILE A 152 4.22 8.65 11.88
C ILE A 152 5.44 9.09 12.71
N ALA A 153 5.25 9.37 14.00
CA ALA A 153 6.32 9.81 14.88
C ALA A 153 7.47 8.79 15.01
N GLU A 154 7.16 7.48 14.93
CA GLU A 154 8.16 6.41 14.99
C GLU A 154 9.06 6.35 13.75
N GLN A 155 8.58 6.86 12.61
CA GLN A 155 9.27 6.76 11.31
C GLN A 155 9.33 8.10 10.57
N ARG A 156 9.51 9.19 11.31
CA ARG A 156 9.42 10.54 10.80
C ARG A 156 10.27 10.79 9.54
N GLU A 157 11.55 10.42 9.60
CA GLU A 157 12.49 10.62 8.47
C GLU A 157 12.08 9.80 7.23
N ALA A 158 11.60 8.56 7.44
CA ALA A 158 11.11 7.73 6.34
C ALA A 158 9.84 8.30 5.69
N VAL A 159 8.95 8.91 6.48
CA VAL A 159 7.75 9.58 5.98
C VAL A 159 8.11 10.82 5.17
N GLU A 160 9.04 11.65 5.64
CA GLU A 160 9.53 12.83 4.90
C GLU A 160 10.17 12.44 3.57
N LEU A 161 11.04 11.42 3.59
CA LEU A 161 11.66 10.89 2.38
C LEU A 161 10.61 10.35 1.41
N GLY A 162 9.64 9.57 1.90
CA GLY A 162 8.57 9.02 1.08
C GLY A 162 7.72 10.10 0.40
N GLN A 163 7.42 11.20 1.10
CA GLN A 163 6.71 12.35 0.52
C GLN A 163 7.53 13.02 -0.60
N ALA A 164 8.83 13.19 -0.40
CA ALA A 164 9.71 13.76 -1.41
C ALA A 164 9.83 12.86 -2.64
N LEU A 165 9.95 11.54 -2.45
CA LEU A 165 9.97 10.57 -3.55
C LEU A 165 8.66 10.57 -4.34
N LEU A 166 7.52 10.60 -3.67
CA LEU A 166 6.23 10.69 -4.35
C LEU A 166 6.10 12.01 -5.13
N ALA A 167 6.62 13.12 -4.60
CA ALA A 167 6.63 14.39 -5.31
C ALA A 167 7.55 14.36 -6.55
N ASN A 168 8.71 13.70 -6.47
CA ASN A 168 9.59 13.51 -7.63
C ASN A 168 8.97 12.61 -8.72
N MET A 169 8.04 11.72 -8.34
CA MET A 169 7.42 10.79 -9.26
C MET A 169 6.28 11.41 -10.07
N VAL A 170 5.62 12.47 -9.57
CA VAL A 170 4.43 13.04 -10.18
C VAL A 170 4.62 14.50 -10.57
N ASP A 171 3.96 14.93 -11.64
CA ASP A 171 3.98 16.31 -12.14
C ASP A 171 2.80 17.14 -11.57
N CYS A 172 2.47 16.94 -10.29
CA CYS A 172 1.36 17.65 -9.65
C CYS A 172 1.66 17.96 -8.18
N THR A 173 0.81 18.77 -7.56
CA THR A 173 0.93 19.05 -6.12
C THR A 173 0.64 17.82 -5.28
N VAL A 174 1.49 17.58 -4.29
CA VAL A 174 1.31 16.55 -3.25
C VAL A 174 0.81 17.21 -1.98
N TYR A 175 -0.41 16.89 -1.58
CA TYR A 175 -1.04 17.42 -0.36
C TYR A 175 -0.88 16.44 0.79
N VAL A 176 -0.26 16.88 1.88
CA VAL A 176 -0.23 16.15 3.14
C VAL A 176 -1.42 16.64 3.98
N CYS A 177 -2.44 15.79 4.08
CA CYS A 177 -3.70 16.10 4.75
C CYS A 177 -3.56 15.81 6.25
N VAL A 178 -3.63 16.83 7.08
CA VAL A 178 -3.35 16.77 8.54
C VAL A 178 -4.50 17.36 9.36
N ALA A 179 -4.56 17.05 10.65
CA ALA A 179 -5.39 17.77 11.59
C ALA A 179 -4.81 19.17 11.89
N PRO A 180 -5.63 20.17 12.29
CA PRO A 180 -5.11 21.45 12.76
C PRO A 180 -4.15 21.27 13.94
N GLY A 181 -2.99 21.93 13.86
CA GLY A 181 -1.96 21.83 14.90
C GLY A 181 -1.19 20.49 14.93
N SER A 182 -1.34 19.67 13.91
CA SER A 182 -0.60 18.42 13.74
C SER A 182 0.91 18.63 13.68
N ASN A 183 1.67 17.71 14.29
CA ASN A 183 3.12 17.63 14.21
C ASN A 183 3.60 16.63 13.14
N ALA A 184 2.71 16.17 12.25
CA ALA A 184 3.09 15.29 11.16
C ALA A 184 4.15 15.96 10.27
N PRO A 185 5.19 15.22 9.85
CA PRO A 185 6.23 15.78 9.00
C PRO A 185 5.68 16.16 7.63
N VAL A 186 6.18 17.27 7.09
CA VAL A 186 5.93 17.71 5.72
C VAL A 186 7.28 17.90 5.06
N ALA A 187 7.54 17.17 3.99
CA ALA A 187 8.82 17.21 3.30
C ALA A 187 9.12 18.62 2.74
N SER A 188 10.37 19.02 2.84
CA SER A 188 10.84 20.29 2.26
C SER A 188 11.04 20.12 0.75
N HIS A 189 9.93 20.14 0.00
CA HIS A 189 9.91 19.99 -1.45
C HIS A 189 8.92 20.97 -2.08
N ALA A 190 9.26 21.53 -3.25
CA ALA A 190 8.45 22.59 -3.89
C ALA A 190 7.01 22.18 -4.20
N GLN A 191 6.79 20.90 -4.50
CA GLN A 191 5.48 20.34 -4.83
C GLN A 191 4.72 19.80 -3.61
N VAL A 192 5.33 19.74 -2.42
CA VAL A 192 4.68 19.21 -1.20
C VAL A 192 4.09 20.35 -0.38
N GLN A 193 2.81 20.26 -0.05
CA GLN A 193 2.08 21.22 0.74
C GLN A 193 1.25 20.52 1.81
N SER A 194 1.15 21.14 3.00
CA SER A 194 0.21 20.67 4.02
C SER A 194 -1.17 21.29 3.81
N ALA A 195 -2.22 20.48 4.00
CA ALA A 195 -3.60 20.93 4.02
C ALA A 195 -4.25 20.47 5.33
N ALA A 196 -4.76 21.41 6.13
CA ALA A 196 -5.40 21.12 7.39
C ALA A 196 -6.90 20.89 7.21
N PHE A 197 -7.40 19.80 7.80
CA PHE A 197 -8.82 19.43 7.77
C PHE A 197 -9.33 19.34 9.21
N ASP A 198 -10.37 20.10 9.52
CA ASP A 198 -11.01 20.16 10.82
C ASP A 198 -12.46 19.68 10.75
N GLY A 199 -12.96 19.18 11.87
CA GLY A 199 -14.36 18.79 12.02
C GLY A 199 -14.58 17.33 12.40
N PRO A 200 -15.86 16.97 12.61
CA PRO A 200 -16.26 15.61 12.90
C PRO A 200 -16.04 14.70 11.68
N HIS A 201 -16.13 13.39 11.91
CA HIS A 201 -16.20 12.45 10.78
C HIS A 201 -17.28 12.89 9.78
N PRO A 202 -16.98 12.97 8.46
CA PRO A 202 -15.88 12.34 7.70
C PRO A 202 -14.68 13.26 7.37
N ALA A 203 -14.39 14.31 8.14
CA ALA A 203 -13.31 15.27 7.82
C ALA A 203 -11.95 14.61 7.53
N GLY A 204 -11.62 13.49 8.21
CA GLY A 204 -10.38 12.74 8.00
C GLY A 204 -10.44 11.68 6.91
N LEU A 205 -11.44 11.68 6.03
CA LEU A 205 -11.50 10.72 4.94
C LEU A 205 -10.90 11.28 3.64
N ALA A 206 -10.15 10.45 2.93
CA ALA A 206 -9.56 10.80 1.63
C ALA A 206 -10.59 11.33 0.61
N GLY A 207 -11.85 10.87 0.67
CA GLY A 207 -12.94 11.40 -0.16
C GLY A 207 -13.24 12.86 0.12
N THR A 208 -13.15 13.30 1.37
CA THR A 208 -13.36 14.70 1.78
C THR A 208 -12.17 15.56 1.35
N HIS A 209 -10.95 15.02 1.44
CA HIS A 209 -9.72 15.76 1.10
C HIS A 209 -9.61 16.10 -0.38
N VAL A 210 -10.19 15.29 -1.26
CA VAL A 210 -10.12 15.47 -2.72
C VAL A 210 -11.21 16.41 -3.26
N HIS A 211 -12.27 16.62 -2.50
CA HIS A 211 -13.39 17.50 -2.87
C HIS A 211 -13.30 18.86 -2.22
#